data_87a2b166a96ce1648279d313bd0ed3fd
#
_entry.id   87a2b166a96ce1648279d313bd0ed3fd
#
_cell.length_a   1.000
_cell.length_b   1.000
_cell.length_c   1.000
_cell.angle_alpha   90.00
_cell.angle_beta   90.00
_cell.angle_gamma   90.00
#
_symmetry.space_group_name_H-M   'P 1'
#
loop_
_entity.id
_entity.type
_entity.pdbx_description
1 polymer ?
#
loop_
_entity_poly.entity_id
_entity_poly.type
_entity_poly.pdbx_seq_one_letter_code
_entity_poly.pdbx_strand_id
1 'polypeptide(L)'
;LVRKLKRMGAKVVMEIPTYPYDQEYVAWSMKFNLAIDRCFRHRLAKELDGIVTFSNAEHIFGGKTIRISNGIDFEAIPIKRTMNDTSRELHLIGVAEVHYWHGFDRLIHGLAEYYRTNPEYKVYFHIVGPLSGIREQEEILPAIRDNHLEPYVILHGPLHSDKLDEQFEKADFAIGSLGRHRSGITYIKTLKNREYAARGLSFTYSETDEDFDRMPYVW
;
A
#
# COMPACT_ATOMS: atom_id res chain seq x y z
N LEU A 1 -29.51 2.09 14.07
CA LEU A 1 -28.74 1.02 14.70
C LEU A 1 -27.92 1.55 15.90
N VAL A 2 -26.98 2.51 15.69
CA VAL A 2 -26.06 3.04 16.73
C VAL A 2 -26.80 3.48 18.00
N ARG A 3 -27.81 4.36 17.86
CA ARG A 3 -28.61 4.83 19.01
C ARG A 3 -29.34 3.70 19.76
N LYS A 4 -29.75 2.64 19.05
CA LYS A 4 -30.39 1.49 19.68
C LYS A 4 -29.37 0.72 20.53
N LEU A 5 -28.18 0.45 20.00
CA LEU A 5 -27.10 -0.22 20.72
C LEU A 5 -26.67 0.57 21.96
N LYS A 6 -26.50 1.89 21.83
CA LYS A 6 -26.15 2.75 22.98
C LYS A 6 -27.21 2.75 24.09
N ARG A 7 -28.50 2.74 23.73
CA ARG A 7 -29.58 2.59 24.73
C ARG A 7 -29.56 1.25 25.45
N MET A 8 -28.95 0.23 24.85
CA MET A 8 -28.73 -1.08 25.48
C MET A 8 -27.43 -1.15 26.29
N GLY A 9 -26.74 0.00 26.49
CA GLY A 9 -25.49 0.07 27.23
C GLY A 9 -24.23 -0.28 26.43
N ALA A 10 -24.34 -0.56 25.13
CA ALA A 10 -23.18 -0.89 24.29
C ALA A 10 -22.35 0.37 23.98
N LYS A 11 -21.02 0.23 23.99
CA LYS A 11 -20.10 1.17 23.34
C LYS A 11 -20.03 0.87 21.86
N VAL A 12 -20.09 1.91 21.04
CA VAL A 12 -20.08 1.78 19.58
C VAL A 12 -18.91 2.54 19.02
N VAL A 13 -17.95 1.81 18.46
CA VAL A 13 -16.75 2.35 17.81
C VAL A 13 -16.81 2.02 16.34
N MET A 14 -16.31 2.91 15.50
CA MET A 14 -16.19 2.69 14.05
C MET A 14 -14.72 2.78 13.64
N GLU A 15 -14.28 1.88 12.79
CA GLU A 15 -12.96 1.97 12.18
C GLU A 15 -13.03 2.74 10.86
N ILE A 16 -12.16 3.74 10.72
CA ILE A 16 -11.88 4.48 9.49
C ILE A 16 -10.37 4.38 9.27
N PRO A 17 -9.91 3.34 8.57
CA PRO A 17 -8.48 3.03 8.47
C PRO A 17 -7.72 4.10 7.68
N THR A 18 -8.35 4.67 6.65
CA THR A 18 -7.75 5.65 5.75
C THR A 18 -8.51 6.97 5.82
N TYR A 19 -7.80 8.09 6.04
CA TYR A 19 -8.42 9.41 6.07
C TYR A 19 -7.41 10.48 5.55
N PRO A 20 -7.85 11.39 4.68
CA PRO A 20 -9.16 11.46 4.01
C PRO A 20 -9.31 10.38 2.92
N TYR A 21 -10.52 9.82 2.76
CA TYR A 21 -10.77 8.73 1.80
C TYR A 21 -11.58 9.14 0.57
N ASP A 22 -12.01 10.38 0.50
CA ASP A 22 -12.94 10.87 -0.55
C ASP A 22 -12.40 10.65 -1.98
N GLN A 23 -11.08 10.63 -2.19
CA GLN A 23 -10.44 10.47 -3.49
C GLN A 23 -10.19 9.00 -3.87
N GLU A 24 -10.40 8.06 -2.97
CA GLU A 24 -10.30 6.62 -3.27
C GLU A 24 -11.54 6.10 -4.00
N TYR A 25 -12.63 6.86 -4.02
CA TYR A 25 -13.91 6.51 -4.66
C TYR A 25 -13.91 6.90 -6.14
N VAL A 26 -13.34 6.07 -7.00
CA VAL A 26 -13.12 6.38 -8.42
C VAL A 26 -14.32 6.00 -9.29
N ALA A 27 -14.91 4.80 -9.07
CA ALA A 27 -16.01 4.30 -9.89
C ALA A 27 -17.33 5.06 -9.64
N TRP A 28 -18.20 5.09 -10.63
CA TRP A 28 -19.50 5.80 -10.55
C TRP A 28 -20.39 5.30 -9.40
N SER A 29 -20.47 3.99 -9.21
CA SER A 29 -21.20 3.39 -8.08
C SER A 29 -20.64 3.81 -6.73
N MET A 30 -19.32 3.90 -6.62
CA MET A 30 -18.63 4.34 -5.42
C MET A 30 -18.90 5.82 -5.14
N LYS A 31 -18.96 6.68 -6.18
CA LYS A 31 -19.30 8.12 -6.03
C LYS A 31 -20.71 8.33 -5.49
N PHE A 32 -21.66 7.47 -5.86
CA PHE A 32 -23.01 7.53 -5.29
C PHE A 32 -23.00 7.18 -3.79
N ASN A 33 -22.29 6.11 -3.41
CA ASN A 33 -22.12 5.75 -2.00
C ASN A 33 -21.42 6.87 -1.21
N LEU A 34 -20.41 7.50 -1.79
CA LEU A 34 -19.73 8.65 -1.17
C LEU A 34 -20.67 9.84 -0.98
N ALA A 35 -21.58 10.10 -1.92
CA ALA A 35 -22.57 11.17 -1.76
C ALA A 35 -23.51 10.89 -0.58
N ILE A 36 -23.97 9.66 -0.41
CA ILE A 36 -24.77 9.25 0.74
C ILE A 36 -23.95 9.37 2.03
N ASP A 37 -22.71 8.89 2.04
CA ASP A 37 -21.81 8.99 3.17
C ASP A 37 -21.63 10.45 3.61
N ARG A 38 -21.36 11.37 2.68
CA ARG A 38 -21.22 12.81 2.95
C ARG A 38 -22.44 13.43 3.63
N CYS A 39 -23.64 12.94 3.32
CA CYS A 39 -24.87 13.43 3.96
C CYS A 39 -24.98 12.99 5.45
N PHE A 40 -24.41 11.85 5.80
CA PHE A 40 -24.67 11.24 7.11
C PHE A 40 -23.45 11.10 8.02
N ARG A 41 -22.22 11.09 7.45
CA ARG A 41 -20.98 10.79 8.20
C ARG A 41 -20.74 11.69 9.41
N HIS A 42 -21.00 13.00 9.31
CA HIS A 42 -20.86 13.93 10.45
C HIS A 42 -21.85 13.65 11.58
N ARG A 43 -23.09 13.29 11.23
CA ARG A 43 -24.11 12.93 12.22
C ARG A 43 -23.79 11.58 12.86
N LEU A 44 -23.32 10.63 12.05
CA LEU A 44 -22.91 9.32 12.55
C LEU A 44 -21.72 9.45 13.49
N ALA A 45 -20.67 10.16 13.09
CA ALA A 45 -19.46 10.35 13.89
C ALA A 45 -19.74 10.92 15.29
N LYS A 46 -20.68 11.87 15.41
CA LYS A 46 -21.11 12.45 16.71
C LYS A 46 -21.84 11.46 17.62
N GLU A 47 -22.43 10.41 17.07
CA GLU A 47 -23.15 9.39 17.85
C GLU A 47 -22.21 8.27 18.33
N LEU A 48 -20.98 8.16 17.79
CA LEU A 48 -20.02 7.15 18.17
C LEU A 48 -19.33 7.46 19.50
N ASP A 49 -18.85 6.43 20.17
CA ASP A 49 -18.00 6.56 21.35
C ASP A 49 -16.53 6.78 20.98
N GLY A 50 -16.15 6.48 19.73
CA GLY A 50 -14.83 6.75 19.18
C GLY A 50 -14.71 6.29 17.73
N ILE A 51 -13.71 6.81 17.04
CA ILE A 51 -13.33 6.40 15.69
C ILE A 51 -11.90 5.90 15.73
N VAL A 52 -11.70 4.61 15.45
CA VAL A 52 -10.37 4.02 15.32
C VAL A 52 -9.81 4.37 13.95
N THR A 53 -8.55 4.82 13.89
CA THR A 53 -7.90 5.21 12.64
C THR A 53 -6.39 4.95 12.67
N PHE A 54 -5.81 4.68 11.50
CA PHE A 54 -4.36 4.61 11.29
C PHE A 54 -3.77 5.94 10.79
N SER A 55 -4.63 6.96 10.60
CA SER A 55 -4.20 8.32 10.25
C SER A 55 -3.77 9.11 11.50
N ASN A 56 -3.15 10.26 11.29
CA ASN A 56 -2.78 11.19 12.37
C ASN A 56 -3.89 12.16 12.76
N ALA A 57 -5.09 12.05 12.19
CA ALA A 57 -6.21 12.94 12.47
C ALA A 57 -6.70 12.78 13.91
N GLU A 58 -6.78 13.88 14.66
CA GLU A 58 -7.34 13.89 16.03
C GLU A 58 -8.87 13.81 16.03
N HIS A 59 -9.49 14.28 14.96
CA HIS A 59 -10.94 14.23 14.76
C HIS A 59 -11.26 13.85 13.32
N ILE A 60 -12.24 12.98 13.13
CA ILE A 60 -12.80 12.62 11.84
C ILE A 60 -14.29 12.93 11.85
N PHE A 61 -14.74 13.79 10.93
CA PHE A 61 -16.12 14.25 10.82
C PHE A 61 -16.71 14.80 12.14
N GLY A 62 -15.85 15.34 13.01
CA GLY A 62 -16.23 15.88 14.32
C GLY A 62 -16.32 14.83 15.44
N GLY A 63 -16.07 13.56 15.16
CA GLY A 63 -15.89 12.49 16.14
C GLY A 63 -14.44 12.41 16.61
N LYS A 64 -14.22 12.11 17.89
CA LYS A 64 -12.89 11.92 18.48
C LYS A 64 -12.28 10.61 17.97
N THR A 65 -11.00 10.65 17.63
CA THR A 65 -10.28 9.47 17.13
C THR A 65 -9.52 8.74 18.24
N ILE A 66 -9.35 7.45 18.01
CA ILE A 66 -8.43 6.55 18.72
C ILE A 66 -7.39 6.13 17.66
N ARG A 67 -6.23 6.75 17.73
CA ARG A 67 -5.15 6.48 16.77
C ARG A 67 -4.43 5.20 17.17
N ILE A 68 -4.32 4.29 16.22
CA ILE A 68 -3.58 3.03 16.38
C ILE A 68 -2.63 2.82 15.21
N SER A 69 -1.76 1.83 15.32
CA SER A 69 -0.94 1.34 14.23
C SER A 69 -1.41 -0.05 13.80
N ASN A 70 -1.12 -0.42 12.55
CA ASN A 70 -1.27 -1.79 12.12
C ASN A 70 -0.28 -2.68 12.86
N GLY A 71 -0.77 -3.77 13.40
CA GLY A 71 0.06 -4.83 13.98
C GLY A 71 0.59 -5.79 12.92
N ILE A 72 1.62 -6.54 13.27
CA ILE A 72 2.16 -7.64 12.46
C ILE A 72 2.41 -8.84 13.37
N ASP A 73 2.11 -10.02 12.87
CA ASP A 73 2.42 -11.28 13.56
C ASP A 73 3.83 -11.74 13.13
N PHE A 74 4.81 -11.48 13.97
CA PHE A 74 6.20 -11.84 13.70
C PHE A 74 6.46 -13.36 13.73
N GLU A 75 5.58 -14.16 14.34
CA GLU A 75 5.71 -15.61 14.34
C GLU A 75 5.20 -16.21 13.03
N ALA A 76 4.20 -15.58 12.40
CA ALA A 76 3.62 -16.02 11.15
C ALA A 76 4.40 -15.57 9.91
N ILE A 77 5.28 -14.57 10.03
CA ILE A 77 6.04 -14.02 8.89
C ILE A 77 7.49 -14.48 8.96
N PRO A 78 7.95 -15.29 7.99
CA PRO A 78 9.33 -15.73 7.97
C PRO A 78 10.28 -14.58 7.65
N ILE A 79 11.35 -14.46 8.43
CA ILE A 79 12.47 -13.57 8.13
C ILE A 79 13.23 -14.14 6.94
N LYS A 80 13.60 -13.29 5.99
CA LYS A 80 14.47 -13.62 4.85
C LYS A 80 15.78 -14.24 5.37
N ARG A 81 16.12 -15.40 4.84
CA ARG A 81 17.26 -16.21 5.34
C ARG A 81 18.52 -15.99 4.52
N THR A 82 18.37 -15.66 3.25
CA THR A 82 19.49 -15.55 2.31
C THR A 82 19.83 -14.10 2.01
N MET A 83 21.11 -13.79 2.01
CA MET A 83 21.63 -12.56 1.40
C MET A 83 21.99 -12.89 -0.03
N ASN A 84 21.35 -12.26 -1.00
CA ASN A 84 21.66 -12.48 -2.41
C ASN A 84 22.95 -11.73 -2.77
N ASP A 85 23.64 -12.22 -3.82
CA ASP A 85 24.74 -11.47 -4.40
C ASP A 85 24.21 -10.36 -5.30
N THR A 86 24.26 -9.14 -4.80
CA THR A 86 23.80 -7.94 -5.51
C THR A 86 24.90 -7.27 -6.35
N SER A 87 26.00 -7.94 -6.62
CA SER A 87 27.14 -7.34 -7.36
C SER A 87 26.82 -7.06 -8.85
N ARG A 88 25.86 -7.78 -9.45
CA ARG A 88 25.52 -7.69 -10.87
C ARG A 88 24.05 -7.37 -11.14
N GLU A 89 23.17 -7.68 -10.20
CA GLU A 89 21.74 -7.50 -10.36
C GLU A 89 21.07 -7.18 -9.03
N LEU A 90 19.88 -6.56 -9.11
CA LEU A 90 19.05 -6.20 -7.98
C LEU A 90 17.60 -6.61 -8.26
N HIS A 91 16.99 -7.32 -7.33
CA HIS A 91 15.61 -7.75 -7.40
C HIS A 91 14.73 -6.92 -6.48
N LEU A 92 13.91 -6.05 -7.07
CA LEU A 92 12.90 -5.27 -6.37
C LEU A 92 11.60 -6.06 -6.30
N ILE A 93 10.87 -5.99 -5.18
CA ILE A 93 9.55 -6.61 -5.04
C ILE A 93 8.50 -5.60 -4.59
N GLY A 94 7.35 -5.59 -5.27
CA GLY A 94 6.16 -4.85 -4.85
C GLY A 94 4.97 -5.79 -4.68
N VAL A 95 4.43 -5.91 -3.46
CA VAL A 95 3.29 -6.79 -3.16
C VAL A 95 2.06 -5.93 -2.90
N ALA A 96 1.03 -6.07 -3.74
CA ALA A 96 -0.22 -5.34 -3.60
C ALA A 96 -1.32 -5.91 -4.49
N GLU A 97 -2.59 -5.76 -4.09
CA GLU A 97 -3.64 -5.53 -5.06
C GLU A 97 -3.40 -4.17 -5.70
N VAL A 98 -2.88 -4.17 -6.94
CA VAL A 98 -2.29 -2.98 -7.54
C VAL A 98 -3.37 -1.96 -7.88
N HIS A 99 -3.24 -0.77 -7.32
CA HIS A 99 -4.06 0.40 -7.60
C HIS A 99 -3.20 1.60 -8.00
N TYR A 100 -3.78 2.60 -8.61
CA TYR A 100 -3.08 3.80 -9.12
C TYR A 100 -2.27 4.56 -8.06
N TRP A 101 -2.63 4.44 -6.78
CA TRP A 101 -1.85 5.02 -5.67
C TRP A 101 -0.62 4.21 -5.29
N HIS A 102 -0.46 2.98 -5.79
CA HIS A 102 0.81 2.26 -5.60
C HIS A 102 1.94 2.87 -6.41
N GLY A 103 1.63 3.54 -7.54
CA GLY A 103 2.59 4.28 -8.31
C GLY A 103 3.68 3.41 -8.95
N PHE A 104 3.40 2.14 -9.21
CA PHE A 104 4.35 1.22 -9.85
C PHE A 104 4.69 1.63 -11.28
N ASP A 105 3.78 2.33 -11.97
CA ASP A 105 4.04 2.98 -13.24
C ASP A 105 5.24 3.95 -13.17
N ARG A 106 5.41 4.68 -12.07
CA ARG A 106 6.56 5.59 -11.87
C ARG A 106 7.88 4.84 -11.86
N LEU A 107 7.93 3.70 -11.17
CA LEU A 107 9.12 2.86 -11.14
C LEU A 107 9.39 2.25 -12.51
N ILE A 108 8.35 1.78 -13.22
CA ILE A 108 8.47 1.23 -14.57
C ILE A 108 9.02 2.28 -15.55
N HIS A 109 8.53 3.51 -15.49
CA HIS A 109 9.09 4.61 -16.29
C HIS A 109 10.55 4.92 -15.91
N GLY A 110 10.87 4.88 -14.62
CA GLY A 110 12.27 5.02 -14.16
C GLY A 110 13.18 3.91 -14.71
N LEU A 111 12.70 2.66 -14.72
CA LEU A 111 13.41 1.54 -15.33
C LEU A 111 13.56 1.71 -16.84
N ALA A 112 12.55 2.27 -17.53
CA ALA A 112 12.64 2.56 -18.95
C ALA A 112 13.78 3.56 -19.24
N GLU A 113 13.89 4.64 -18.47
CA GLU A 113 15.00 5.59 -18.59
C GLU A 113 16.36 4.93 -18.28
N TYR A 114 16.40 4.11 -17.23
CA TYR A 114 17.60 3.37 -16.86
C TYR A 114 18.08 2.45 -17.99
N TYR A 115 17.20 1.64 -18.56
CA TYR A 115 17.56 0.69 -19.60
C TYR A 115 17.88 1.32 -20.97
N ARG A 116 17.48 2.55 -21.22
CA ARG A 116 17.93 3.32 -22.41
C ARG A 116 19.44 3.58 -22.40
N THR A 117 20.07 3.57 -21.23
CA THR A 117 21.53 3.72 -21.11
C THR A 117 22.32 2.44 -21.37
N ASN A 118 21.64 1.34 -21.68
CA ASN A 118 22.21 -0.01 -21.85
C ASN A 118 23.12 -0.43 -20.68
N PRO A 119 22.62 -0.44 -19.43
CA PRO A 119 23.43 -0.67 -18.24
C PRO A 119 23.93 -2.14 -18.19
N GLU A 120 25.16 -2.34 -17.68
CA GLU A 120 25.64 -3.69 -17.35
C GLU A 120 24.91 -4.26 -16.14
N TYR A 121 24.70 -3.42 -15.12
CA TYR A 121 23.97 -3.80 -13.91
C TYR A 121 22.48 -3.98 -14.19
N LYS A 122 21.89 -5.09 -13.77
CA LYS A 122 20.48 -5.39 -14.05
C LYS A 122 19.61 -5.12 -12.84
N VAL A 123 18.42 -4.55 -13.07
CA VAL A 123 17.42 -4.28 -12.05
C VAL A 123 16.11 -4.92 -12.48
N TYR A 124 15.63 -5.85 -11.68
CA TYR A 124 14.36 -6.53 -11.91
C TYR A 124 13.29 -6.00 -10.98
N PHE A 125 12.07 -5.85 -11.47
CA PHE A 125 10.94 -5.47 -10.64
C PHE A 125 9.86 -6.55 -10.69
N HIS A 126 9.68 -7.23 -9.57
CA HIS A 126 8.68 -8.28 -9.37
C HIS A 126 7.42 -7.67 -8.78
N ILE A 127 6.31 -7.72 -9.52
CA ILE A 127 5.00 -7.27 -9.06
C ILE A 127 4.18 -8.50 -8.69
N VAL A 128 3.84 -8.62 -7.40
CA VAL A 128 3.02 -9.69 -6.85
C VAL A 128 1.65 -9.14 -6.48
N GLY A 129 0.63 -9.71 -7.07
CA GLY A 129 -0.77 -9.33 -6.89
C GLY A 129 -1.47 -8.99 -8.21
N PRO A 130 -2.81 -8.86 -8.18
CA PRO A 130 -3.57 -8.53 -9.38
C PRO A 130 -3.46 -7.05 -9.75
N LEU A 131 -3.56 -6.76 -11.05
CA LEU A 131 -3.84 -5.42 -11.57
C LEU A 131 -5.36 -5.21 -11.52
N SER A 132 -5.84 -4.55 -10.47
CA SER A 132 -7.26 -4.62 -10.06
C SER A 132 -8.21 -3.82 -10.93
N GLY A 133 -7.75 -2.79 -11.65
CA GLY A 133 -8.59 -1.93 -12.46
C GLY A 133 -8.16 -1.83 -13.92
N ILE A 134 -9.06 -1.30 -14.74
CA ILE A 134 -8.77 -1.00 -16.15
C ILE A 134 -7.62 0.02 -16.23
N ARG A 135 -7.65 1.04 -15.38
CA ARG A 135 -6.62 2.09 -15.34
C ARG A 135 -5.24 1.50 -15.08
N GLU A 136 -5.12 0.61 -14.08
CA GLU A 136 -3.84 -0.02 -13.73
C GLU A 136 -3.31 -0.88 -14.87
N GLN A 137 -4.20 -1.57 -15.58
CA GLN A 137 -3.84 -2.35 -16.77
C GLN A 137 -3.42 -1.45 -17.94
N GLU A 138 -4.13 -0.35 -18.18
CA GLU A 138 -3.83 0.62 -19.23
C GLU A 138 -2.56 1.46 -18.96
N GLU A 139 -2.20 1.67 -17.69
CA GLU A 139 -0.97 2.40 -17.30
C GLU A 139 0.26 1.47 -17.27
N ILE A 140 0.14 0.27 -16.71
CA ILE A 140 1.28 -0.62 -16.44
C ILE A 140 1.64 -1.47 -17.67
N LEU A 141 0.66 -2.16 -18.25
CA LEU A 141 0.96 -3.09 -19.35
C LEU A 141 1.55 -2.40 -20.60
N PRO A 142 1.01 -1.25 -21.07
CA PRO A 142 1.65 -0.53 -22.16
C PRO A 142 3.03 0.02 -21.78
N ALA A 143 3.20 0.53 -20.53
CA ALA A 143 4.50 1.04 -20.09
C ALA A 143 5.61 -0.04 -20.14
N ILE A 144 5.28 -1.27 -19.79
CA ILE A 144 6.21 -2.41 -19.90
C ILE A 144 6.51 -2.72 -21.37
N ARG A 145 5.47 -2.93 -22.18
CA ARG A 145 5.59 -3.36 -23.59
C ARG A 145 6.27 -2.28 -24.44
N ASP A 146 5.80 -1.05 -24.38
CA ASP A 146 6.25 0.03 -25.26
C ASP A 146 7.69 0.48 -24.95
N ASN A 147 8.22 0.09 -23.79
CA ASN A 147 9.62 0.31 -23.39
C ASN A 147 10.45 -0.99 -23.39
N HIS A 148 9.93 -2.10 -23.91
CA HIS A 148 10.62 -3.39 -23.98
C HIS A 148 11.17 -3.88 -22.63
N LEU A 149 10.36 -3.71 -21.56
CA LEU A 149 10.74 -4.05 -20.19
C LEU A 149 10.28 -5.45 -19.75
N GLU A 150 9.68 -6.25 -20.62
CA GLU A 150 9.20 -7.60 -20.29
C GLU A 150 10.28 -8.52 -19.67
N PRO A 151 11.56 -8.39 -20.01
CA PRO A 151 12.61 -9.17 -19.35
C PRO A 151 12.91 -8.69 -17.91
N TYR A 152 12.52 -7.48 -17.54
CA TYR A 152 12.92 -6.81 -16.31
C TYR A 152 11.77 -6.51 -15.36
N VAL A 153 10.53 -6.44 -15.86
CA VAL A 153 9.33 -6.24 -15.04
C VAL A 153 8.46 -7.49 -15.11
N ILE A 154 8.44 -8.25 -14.02
CA ILE A 154 7.82 -9.55 -13.95
C ILE A 154 6.51 -9.48 -13.19
N LEU A 155 5.40 -9.80 -13.86
CA LEU A 155 4.07 -9.86 -13.27
C LEU A 155 3.78 -11.28 -12.79
N HIS A 156 3.72 -11.50 -11.49
CA HIS A 156 3.47 -12.83 -10.91
C HIS A 156 1.98 -13.15 -10.73
N GLY A 157 1.11 -12.14 -10.78
CA GLY A 157 -0.27 -12.30 -10.33
C GLY A 157 -0.36 -12.52 -8.81
N PRO A 158 -1.51 -12.94 -8.29
CA PRO A 158 -1.70 -13.16 -6.87
C PRO A 158 -0.94 -14.41 -6.39
N LEU A 159 -0.08 -14.24 -5.36
CA LEU A 159 0.64 -15.31 -4.69
C LEU A 159 0.33 -15.26 -3.18
N HIS A 160 0.35 -16.44 -2.54
CA HIS A 160 0.08 -16.61 -1.12
C HIS A 160 1.02 -17.67 -0.52
N SER A 161 1.20 -17.61 0.81
CA SER A 161 1.96 -18.59 1.59
C SER A 161 3.35 -18.84 0.99
N ASP A 162 3.77 -20.09 0.87
CA ASP A 162 5.10 -20.50 0.45
C ASP A 162 5.55 -19.86 -0.88
N LYS A 163 4.63 -19.72 -1.85
CA LYS A 163 4.94 -19.09 -3.14
C LYS A 163 5.25 -17.60 -3.02
N LEU A 164 4.60 -16.91 -2.10
CA LEU A 164 4.92 -15.52 -1.80
C LEU A 164 6.25 -15.43 -1.06
N ASP A 165 6.47 -16.31 -0.09
CA ASP A 165 7.73 -16.37 0.67
C ASP A 165 8.93 -16.65 -0.22
N GLU A 166 8.80 -17.53 -1.23
CA GLU A 166 9.83 -17.77 -2.25
C GLU A 166 10.20 -16.50 -3.03
N GLN A 167 9.24 -15.61 -3.32
CA GLN A 167 9.54 -14.35 -4.00
C GLN A 167 10.25 -13.37 -3.06
N PHE A 168 9.87 -13.33 -1.78
CA PHE A 168 10.57 -12.52 -0.79
C PHE A 168 12.01 -12.99 -0.55
N GLU A 169 12.28 -14.30 -0.58
CA GLU A 169 13.64 -14.84 -0.47
C GLU A 169 14.54 -14.39 -1.63
N LYS A 170 13.99 -14.22 -2.84
CA LYS A 170 14.72 -13.75 -4.02
C LYS A 170 14.88 -12.23 -4.08
N ALA A 171 14.04 -11.50 -3.36
CA ALA A 171 14.03 -10.04 -3.41
C ALA A 171 15.16 -9.44 -2.55
N ASP A 172 15.75 -8.35 -3.01
CA ASP A 172 16.80 -7.60 -2.31
C ASP A 172 16.25 -6.34 -1.67
N PHE A 173 15.20 -5.77 -2.26
CA PHE A 173 14.62 -4.52 -1.81
C PHE A 173 13.12 -4.49 -2.10
N ALA A 174 12.32 -3.94 -1.17
CA ALA A 174 10.88 -3.91 -1.33
C ALA A 174 10.35 -2.51 -1.69
N ILE A 175 9.27 -2.50 -2.48
CA ILE A 175 8.63 -1.29 -2.98
C ILE A 175 7.26 -1.15 -2.35
N GLY A 176 7.11 -0.14 -1.52
CA GLY A 176 5.84 0.31 -0.97
C GLY A 176 5.03 1.11 -1.98
N SER A 177 4.15 1.97 -1.51
CA SER A 177 3.39 2.85 -2.42
C SER A 177 4.25 4.05 -2.83
N LEU A 178 4.35 4.32 -4.13
CA LEU A 178 5.11 5.44 -4.69
C LEU A 178 4.21 6.59 -5.19
N GLY A 179 2.90 6.44 -5.05
CA GLY A 179 1.91 7.36 -5.63
C GLY A 179 0.76 7.73 -4.69
N ARG A 180 0.93 7.64 -3.36
CA ARG A 180 -0.15 7.92 -2.39
C ARG A 180 -0.73 9.34 -2.50
N HIS A 181 0.07 10.30 -2.89
CA HIS A 181 -0.41 11.66 -3.18
C HIS A 181 -1.56 11.70 -4.19
N ARG A 182 -1.67 10.72 -5.11
CA ARG A 182 -2.75 10.61 -6.10
C ARG A 182 -4.12 10.35 -5.47
N SER A 183 -4.16 9.76 -4.28
CA SER A 183 -5.38 9.56 -3.49
C SER A 183 -5.60 10.63 -2.42
N GLY A 184 -4.76 11.67 -2.38
CA GLY A 184 -4.81 12.74 -1.38
C GLY A 184 -4.40 12.29 0.02
N ILE A 185 -3.79 11.11 0.14
CA ILE A 185 -3.34 10.53 1.39
C ILE A 185 -1.83 10.70 1.49
N THR A 186 -1.38 11.43 2.48
CA THR A 186 0.05 11.67 2.74
C THR A 186 0.55 10.97 3.99
N TYR A 187 -0.36 10.54 4.85
CA TYR A 187 -0.06 9.85 6.11
C TYR A 187 -0.88 8.56 6.18
N ILE A 188 -0.21 7.43 6.25
CA ILE A 188 -0.85 6.12 6.37
C ILE A 188 0.15 5.08 6.87
N LYS A 189 -0.32 4.18 7.73
CA LYS A 189 0.44 3.07 8.30
C LYS A 189 0.03 1.77 7.61
N THR A 190 0.73 1.42 6.52
CA THR A 190 0.35 0.27 5.68
C THR A 190 0.85 -1.07 6.23
N LEU A 191 0.07 -2.14 6.07
CA LEU A 191 0.48 -3.50 6.46
C LEU A 191 1.69 -3.98 5.66
N LYS A 192 1.79 -3.65 4.38
CA LYS A 192 2.91 -4.07 3.52
C LYS A 192 4.27 -3.58 4.03
N ASN A 193 4.37 -2.32 4.50
CA ASN A 193 5.63 -1.78 5.03
C ASN A 193 6.03 -2.54 6.30
N ARG A 194 5.07 -2.94 7.12
CA ARG A 194 5.31 -3.75 8.31
C ARG A 194 5.75 -5.16 7.96
N GLU A 195 5.16 -5.76 6.94
CA GLU A 195 5.58 -7.07 6.44
C GLU A 195 7.00 -7.02 5.88
N TYR A 196 7.35 -6.00 5.10
CA TYR A 196 8.71 -5.83 4.58
C TYR A 196 9.74 -5.72 5.71
N ALA A 197 9.44 -4.89 6.72
CA ALA A 197 10.29 -4.77 7.90
C ALA A 197 10.40 -6.09 8.68
N ALA A 198 9.29 -6.81 8.90
CA ALA A 198 9.26 -8.09 9.60
C ALA A 198 10.07 -9.18 8.86
N ARG A 199 10.10 -9.13 7.53
CA ARG A 199 10.92 -10.02 6.70
C ARG A 199 12.40 -9.62 6.65
N GLY A 200 12.78 -8.48 7.22
CA GLY A 200 14.16 -7.98 7.20
C GLY A 200 14.58 -7.36 5.87
N LEU A 201 13.64 -6.94 5.02
CA LEU A 201 13.93 -6.26 3.76
C LEU A 201 13.99 -4.74 3.96
N SER A 202 15.00 -4.11 3.37
CA SER A 202 14.97 -2.66 3.15
C SER A 202 13.88 -2.30 2.14
N PHE A 203 13.28 -1.13 2.28
CA PHE A 203 12.18 -0.72 1.40
C PHE A 203 12.08 0.79 1.25
N THR A 204 11.28 1.22 0.26
CA THR A 204 10.94 2.64 0.03
C THR A 204 9.43 2.82 -0.15
N TYR A 205 8.94 4.00 0.20
CA TYR A 205 7.56 4.42 0.02
C TYR A 205 7.47 5.95 -0.06
N SER A 206 6.32 6.51 -0.42
CA SER A 206 6.15 7.95 -0.66
C SER A 206 5.29 8.67 0.38
N GLU A 207 4.59 7.95 1.19
CA GLU A 207 3.78 8.48 2.29
C GLU A 207 4.61 8.73 3.56
N THR A 208 4.04 9.40 4.55
CA THR A 208 4.60 9.49 5.90
C THR A 208 4.08 8.34 6.76
N ASP A 209 4.96 7.58 7.38
CA ASP A 209 4.67 6.55 8.37
C ASP A 209 5.63 6.71 9.56
N GLU A 210 5.15 7.29 10.66
CA GLU A 210 5.95 7.61 11.85
C GLU A 210 6.66 6.39 12.45
N ASP A 211 6.13 5.17 12.22
CA ASP A 211 6.73 3.96 12.75
C ASP A 211 8.04 3.60 12.02
N PHE A 212 8.24 4.17 10.82
CA PHE A 212 9.41 3.91 9.98
C PHE A 212 10.23 5.16 9.66
N ASP A 213 9.74 6.35 9.95
CA ASP A 213 10.48 7.58 9.74
C ASP A 213 11.81 7.53 10.48
N ARG A 214 12.92 7.72 9.77
CA ARG A 214 14.30 7.68 10.26
C ARG A 214 14.87 6.28 10.54
N MET A 215 14.21 5.20 10.15
CA MET A 215 14.80 3.87 10.25
C MET A 215 15.88 3.68 9.17
N PRO A 216 17.05 3.10 9.49
CA PRO A 216 18.20 3.04 8.57
C PRO A 216 17.99 2.11 7.37
N TYR A 217 16.94 1.31 7.36
CA TYR A 217 16.56 0.39 6.29
C TYR A 217 15.39 0.91 5.42
N VAL A 218 15.00 2.17 5.62
CA VAL A 218 13.96 2.87 4.82
C VAL A 218 14.59 4.00 4.03
N TRP A 219 14.23 4.10 2.75
CA TRP A 219 14.85 5.01 1.77
C TRP A 219 13.81 5.91 1.10
#